data_4000b150bc45dfa6452a0a6df1884705
#
_entry.id   4000b150bc45dfa6452a0a6df1884705
#
_cell.length_a   1.000
_cell.length_b   1.000
_cell.length_c   1.000
_cell.angle_alpha   90.00
_cell.angle_beta   90.00
_cell.angle_gamma   90.00
#
_symmetry.space_group_name_H-M   'P 1'
#
loop_
_entity.id
_entity.type
_entity.pdbx_description
1 polymer ?
#
loop_
_entity_poly.entity_id
_entity_poly.type
_entity_poly.pdbx_seq_one_letter_code
_entity_poly.pdbx_strand_id
1 'polypeptide(L)' 'MFGICTVIFEEMNIVERSENTERTIAYRSITDVSLSDKGIYLFTAPTEAIVLPLYIFASEEEKRQILALVRAKVSP' A
#
# COMPACT_ATOMS: atom_id res chain seq x y z
N MET A 1 14.31 -5.13 16.34
CA MET A 1 14.41 -3.71 15.96
C MET A 1 13.53 -3.43 14.77
N PHE A 2 12.85 -2.32 14.81
CA PHE A 2 11.97 -1.95 13.71
C PHE A 2 12.74 -1.18 12.66
N GLY A 3 12.65 -1.62 11.42
CA GLY A 3 13.16 -0.86 10.32
C GLY A 3 12.25 0.31 10.00
N ILE A 4 12.81 1.36 9.41
CA ILE A 4 12.02 2.47 8.90
C ILE A 4 11.47 2.05 7.55
N CYS A 5 10.17 2.17 7.40
CA CYS A 5 9.50 1.84 6.14
C CYS A 5 8.95 3.12 5.52
N THR A 6 9.35 3.40 4.30
CA THR A 6 8.86 4.53 3.54
C THR A 6 8.04 4.00 2.37
N VAL A 7 6.85 4.54 2.19
CA VAL A 7 5.98 4.15 1.08
C VAL A 7 5.73 5.37 0.21
N ILE A 8 6.04 5.24 -1.07
CA ILE A 8 5.89 6.32 -2.04
C ILE A 8 4.83 5.91 -3.05
N PHE A 9 3.81 6.73 -3.22
CA PHE A 9 2.73 6.48 -4.17
C PHE A 9 3.02 7.25 -5.46
N GLU A 10 3.60 6.56 -6.41
CA GLU A 10 3.90 7.13 -7.72
C GLU A 10 2.71 7.00 -8.64
N GLU A 11 2.80 7.57 -9.82
CA GLU A 11 1.69 7.57 -10.77
C GLU A 11 1.28 6.15 -11.21
N MET A 12 2.26 5.30 -11.46
CA MET A 12 2.02 3.95 -11.98
C MET A 12 2.31 2.86 -10.95
N ASN A 13 3.02 3.18 -9.89
CA ASN A 13 3.51 2.19 -8.96
C ASN A 13 3.45 2.68 -7.52
N ILE A 14 3.52 1.72 -6.61
CA ILE A 14 3.78 2.00 -5.19
C ILE A 14 5.18 1.49 -4.91
N VAL A 15 6.01 2.31 -4.31
CA VAL A 15 7.37 1.92 -3.93
C VAL A 15 7.43 1.79 -2.42
N GLU A 16 7.78 0.61 -1.93
CA GLU A 16 7.98 0.36 -0.51
C GLU A 16 9.47 0.21 -0.29
N ARG A 17 10.01 1.05 0.56
CA ARG A 17 11.44 1.08 0.84
C ARG A 17 11.69 0.91 2.33
N SER A 18 12.52 -0.06 2.66
CA SER A 18 12.97 -0.24 4.03
C SER A 18 14.49 -0.19 4.06
N GLU A 19 15.07 -0.42 5.24
CA GLU A 19 16.50 -0.22 5.45
C GLU A 19 17.37 -0.96 4.42
N ASN A 20 17.02 -2.20 4.13
CA ASN A 20 17.83 -3.03 3.24
C ASN A 20 17.10 -3.52 2.00
N THR A 21 15.85 -3.12 1.83
CA THR A 21 15.06 -3.63 0.72
C THR A 21 14.25 -2.52 0.07
N GLU A 22 13.94 -2.72 -1.20
CA GLU A 22 13.06 -1.85 -1.93
C GLU A 22 12.18 -2.73 -2.80
N ARG A 23 10.88 -2.45 -2.78
CA ARG A 23 9.93 -3.19 -3.59
C ARG A 23 9.05 -2.22 -4.36
N THR A 24 8.89 -2.47 -5.64
CA THR A 24 8.00 -1.68 -6.49
C THR A 24 6.81 -2.54 -6.89
N ILE A 25 5.63 -2.02 -6.69
CA ILE A 25 4.38 -2.73 -6.96
C ILE A 25 3.60 -1.90 -7.98
N ALA A 26 3.38 -2.44 -9.16
CA ALA A 26 2.56 -1.77 -10.16
C ALA A 26 1.09 -1.83 -9.74
N TYR A 27 0.37 -0.73 -9.87
CA TYR A 27 -1.06 -0.72 -9.53
C TYR A 27 -1.84 -1.78 -10.31
N ARG A 28 -1.47 -1.99 -11.56
CA ARG A 28 -2.14 -2.99 -12.40
C ARG A 28 -1.95 -4.42 -11.92
N SER A 29 -0.98 -4.66 -11.05
CA SER A 29 -0.76 -5.98 -10.46
C SER A 29 -1.65 -6.23 -9.25
N ILE A 30 -2.28 -5.20 -8.73
CA ILE A 30 -3.15 -5.30 -7.56
C ILE A 30 -4.53 -5.70 -8.03
N THR A 31 -5.04 -6.81 -7.51
CA THR A 31 -6.34 -7.34 -7.90
C THR A 31 -7.46 -6.94 -6.96
N ASP A 32 -7.12 -6.58 -5.72
CA ASP A 32 -8.11 -6.18 -4.73
C ASP A 32 -7.45 -5.36 -3.64
N VAL A 33 -8.25 -4.54 -2.99
CA VAL A 33 -7.81 -3.68 -1.89
C VAL A 33 -8.78 -3.86 -0.74
N SER A 34 -8.25 -4.13 0.44
CA SER A 34 -9.08 -4.32 1.63
C SER A 34 -8.55 -3.48 2.76
N LEU A 35 -9.46 -2.90 3.53
CA LEU A 35 -9.12 -2.14 4.72
C LEU A 35 -9.38 -2.96 5.96
N SER A 36 -8.42 -2.98 6.86
CA SER A 36 -8.58 -3.62 8.16
C SER A 36 -8.09 -2.68 9.25
N ASP A 37 -8.28 -3.08 10.50
CA ASP A 37 -7.79 -2.33 11.65
C ASP A 37 -6.26 -2.34 11.76
N LYS A 38 -5.61 -3.18 10.98
CA LYS A 38 -4.14 -3.28 10.99
C LYS A 38 -3.49 -2.52 9.84
N GLY A 39 -4.26 -2.13 8.83
CA GLY A 39 -3.72 -1.42 7.69
C GLY A 39 -4.52 -1.65 6.44
N ILE A 40 -3.90 -1.32 5.32
CA ILE A 40 -4.49 -1.53 3.99
C ILE A 40 -3.82 -2.73 3.36
N TYR A 41 -4.63 -3.68 2.91
CA TYR A 41 -4.15 -4.90 2.27
C TYR A 41 -4.31 -4.77 0.76
N LEU A 42 -3.20 -4.94 0.05
CA LEU A 42 -3.16 -4.88 -1.40
C LEU A 42 -2.93 -6.29 -1.92
N PHE A 43 -3.97 -6.91 -2.44
CA PHE A 43 -3.88 -8.28 -2.93
C PHE A 43 -3.35 -8.29 -4.36
N THR A 44 -2.30 -9.06 -4.58
CA THR A 44 -1.72 -9.26 -5.90
C THR A 44 -2.06 -10.65 -6.45
N ALA A 45 -2.57 -11.52 -5.59
CA ALA A 45 -3.04 -12.85 -5.93
C ALA A 45 -4.03 -13.27 -4.84
N PRO A 46 -4.85 -14.31 -5.05
CA PRO A 46 -5.84 -14.73 -4.05
C PRO A 46 -5.25 -15.04 -2.66
N THR A 47 -4.00 -15.49 -2.62
CA THR A 47 -3.35 -15.86 -1.37
C THR A 47 -2.18 -14.97 -1.01
N GLU A 48 -1.94 -13.91 -1.78
CA GLU A 48 -0.81 -13.01 -1.54
C GLU A 48 -1.29 -11.58 -1.37
N ALA A 49 -0.83 -10.94 -0.32
CA ALA A 49 -1.18 -9.55 -0.05
C ALA A 49 0.03 -8.79 0.48
N ILE A 50 0.08 -7.52 0.14
CA ILE A 50 1.04 -6.58 0.68
C ILE A 50 0.30 -5.72 1.67
N VAL A 51 0.84 -5.58 2.87
CA VAL A 51 0.19 -4.82 3.93
C VAL A 51 0.86 -3.45 4.06
N LEU A 52 0.05 -2.41 3.98
CA LEU A 52 0.49 -1.05 4.31
C LEU A 52 0.09 -0.79 5.75
N PRO A 53 1.04 -0.81 6.70
CA PRO A 53 0.71 -0.68 8.11
C PRO A 53 0.11 0.68 8.45
N LEU A 54 -0.71 0.75 9.48
CA LEU A 54 -1.34 2.00 9.88
C LEU A 54 -0.34 3.09 10.26
N TYR A 55 0.81 2.70 10.79
CA TYR A 55 1.77 3.69 11.28
C TYR A 55 2.41 4.53 10.17
N ILE A 56 2.26 4.14 8.90
CA ILE A 56 2.79 4.95 7.80
C ILE A 56 1.89 6.15 7.49
N PHE A 57 0.69 6.17 8.04
CA PHE A 57 -0.26 7.25 7.81
C PHE A 57 -0.25 8.23 8.98
N ALA A 58 -0.20 9.52 8.68
CA ALA A 58 -0.17 10.55 9.71
C ALA A 58 -1.51 10.71 10.42
N SER A 59 -2.62 10.37 9.73
CA SER A 59 -3.95 10.56 10.28
C SER A 59 -4.95 9.63 9.59
N GLU A 60 -6.15 9.52 10.17
CA GLU A 60 -7.24 8.77 9.54
C GLU A 60 -7.61 9.36 8.19
N GLU A 61 -7.58 10.68 8.08
CA GLU A 61 -7.91 11.32 6.82
C GLU A 61 -6.90 10.99 5.74
N GLU A 62 -5.61 11.00 6.07
CA GLU A 62 -4.57 10.61 5.13
C GLU A 62 -4.76 9.16 4.68
N LYS A 63 -5.09 8.27 5.62
CA LYS A 63 -5.36 6.88 5.29
C LYS A 63 -6.52 6.77 4.29
N ARG A 64 -7.59 7.51 4.50
CA ARG A 64 -8.74 7.51 3.59
C ARG A 64 -8.37 8.03 2.21
N GLN A 65 -7.57 9.09 2.16
CA GLN A 65 -7.14 9.68 0.90
C GLN A 65 -6.27 8.68 0.12
N ILE A 66 -5.35 8.01 0.79
CA ILE A 66 -4.50 7.01 0.16
C ILE A 66 -5.34 5.81 -0.32
N LEU A 67 -6.28 5.37 0.51
CA LEU A 67 -7.17 4.28 0.14
C LEU A 67 -7.97 4.61 -1.11
N ALA A 68 -8.52 5.82 -1.18
CA ALA A 68 -9.28 6.28 -2.34
C ALA A 68 -8.39 6.37 -3.58
N LEU A 69 -7.17 6.87 -3.42
CA LEU A 69 -6.21 6.96 -4.51
C LEU A 69 -5.88 5.58 -5.07
N VAL A 70 -5.56 4.64 -4.20
CA VAL A 70 -5.19 3.29 -4.62
C VAL A 70 -6.38 2.61 -5.30
N ARG A 71 -7.57 2.73 -4.73
CA ARG A 71 -8.77 2.14 -5.33
C ARG A 71 -9.06 2.70 -6.72
N ALA A 72 -8.86 4.00 -6.88
CA ALA A 72 -9.07 4.63 -8.19
C ALA A 72 -8.07 4.11 -9.22
N LYS A 73 -6.86 3.81 -8.81
CA LYS A 73 -5.82 3.33 -9.73
C LYS A 73 -5.90 1.83 -9.98
N VAL A 74 -6.43 1.08 -9.04
CA VAL A 74 -6.58 -0.37 -9.16
C VAL A 74 -7.85 -0.73 -9.93
N SER A 75 -8.88 0.03 -9.74
CA SER A 75 -10.17 -0.23 -10.36
C SER A 75 -10.09 -0.09 -11.87
N PRO A 76 -10.63 -1.05 -12.62
CA PRO A 76 -10.64 -0.96 -14.10
C PRO A 76 -11.53 0.18 -14.58
#